data_2d5db56dce29037a2bb40b95a77da7bb
#
_entry.id   2d5db56dce29037a2bb40b95a77da7bb
#
_cell.length_a   1.000
_cell.length_b   1.000
_cell.length_c   1.000
_cell.angle_alpha   90.00
_cell.angle_beta   90.00
_cell.angle_gamma   90.00
#
_symmetry.space_group_name_H-M   'P 1'
#
loop_
_entity.id
_entity.type
_entity.pdbx_description
1 polymer ?
#
loop_
_entity_poly.entity_id
_entity_poly.type
_entity_poly.pdbx_seq_one_letter_code
_entity_poly.pdbx_strand_id
1 'polypeptide(L)'
;MSDLHFSGVVLPGGEGEFWVSDGAVHLSHPGTTGPWTELRGYAVPGYVDAHCHVGIVSDGEPDLVRGRALALEDVAVGVTVIREPGSDLDTSPLDGQPGLPRFVRMGRHIALVKRYTRGLGEQLEDPSGLVAAVRRRAVEGHPWIKLVGDWIDRSVGDLAPLWPDDVLAEAVAVAHDAGARVTAHVFGEDALPGLLAAGVDAIEHGSGLGPDTIEVMVEKGIGLVPTMIQIENFPSIAEPAREKFPTYYRHMMALHDRRKATFRAAWEAGVAMYAGTDAGGFNVHGALPREITALAAVMPPEDAIAAASWRARQWLGFAGIDDGAPADLVIYDEDPRVALAHGGLPAPSAVVVRGALA
;
A
#
# COMPACT_ATOMS: atom_id res chain seq x y z
N MET A 1 -20.04 -1.38 -22.37
CA MET A 1 -19.41 -0.29 -21.57
C MET A 1 -20.02 0.99 -22.06
N SER A 2 -20.37 1.91 -21.16
CA SER A 2 -20.90 3.22 -21.58
C SER A 2 -19.72 4.12 -21.88
N ASP A 3 -19.78 4.82 -23.02
CA ASP A 3 -18.80 5.85 -23.33
C ASP A 3 -18.97 7.03 -22.36
N LEU A 4 -17.87 7.57 -21.81
CA LEU A 4 -17.88 8.63 -20.81
C LEU A 4 -17.20 9.87 -21.36
N HIS A 5 -17.73 11.04 -21.02
CA HIS A 5 -17.12 12.32 -21.30
C HIS A 5 -16.95 13.09 -19.99
N PHE A 6 -15.71 13.50 -19.70
CA PHE A 6 -15.38 14.32 -18.54
C PHE A 6 -15.02 15.74 -18.95
N SER A 7 -15.53 16.72 -18.20
CA SER A 7 -15.08 18.10 -18.27
C SER A 7 -14.98 18.72 -16.87
N GLY A 8 -13.84 19.33 -16.55
CA GLY A 8 -13.58 19.92 -15.23
C GLY A 8 -12.09 19.99 -14.91
N VAL A 9 -11.73 19.82 -13.64
CA VAL A 9 -10.33 19.85 -13.21
C VAL A 9 -9.76 18.44 -13.17
N VAL A 10 -8.63 18.24 -13.85
CA VAL A 10 -7.88 16.96 -13.85
C VAL A 10 -6.66 17.10 -12.96
N LEU A 11 -6.55 16.31 -11.88
CA LEU A 11 -5.40 16.32 -10.98
C LEU A 11 -4.29 15.37 -11.46
N PRO A 12 -3.00 15.79 -11.27
CA PRO A 12 -2.48 17.01 -10.62
C PRO A 12 -2.46 18.26 -11.52
N GLY A 13 -3.02 18.22 -12.71
CA GLY A 13 -3.03 19.32 -13.66
C GLY A 13 -4.02 20.44 -13.32
N GLY A 14 -4.85 20.82 -14.28
CA GLY A 14 -5.83 21.91 -14.17
C GLY A 14 -7.09 21.60 -14.95
N GLU A 15 -7.79 22.66 -15.42
CA GLU A 15 -8.94 22.51 -16.29
C GLU A 15 -8.61 21.64 -17.51
N GLY A 16 -9.49 20.66 -17.78
CA GLY A 16 -9.29 19.68 -18.83
C GLY A 16 -10.57 18.97 -19.23
N GLU A 17 -10.45 18.27 -20.34
CA GLU A 17 -11.53 17.50 -20.97
C GLU A 17 -10.92 16.21 -21.51
N PHE A 18 -11.62 15.09 -21.34
CA PHE A 18 -11.21 13.81 -21.94
C PHE A 18 -12.44 12.91 -22.14
N TRP A 19 -12.26 11.89 -22.97
CA TRP A 19 -13.26 10.87 -23.26
C TRP A 19 -12.77 9.52 -22.82
N VAL A 20 -13.70 8.63 -22.49
CA VAL A 20 -13.40 7.20 -22.23
C VAL A 20 -14.23 6.37 -23.19
N SER A 21 -13.56 5.63 -24.05
CA SER A 21 -14.16 4.72 -25.01
C SER A 21 -13.30 3.47 -25.10
N ASP A 22 -13.94 2.31 -25.27
CA ASP A 22 -13.26 0.99 -25.32
C ASP A 22 -12.32 0.74 -24.12
N GLY A 23 -12.64 1.31 -22.97
CA GLY A 23 -11.87 1.15 -21.74
C GLY A 23 -10.63 2.03 -21.62
N ALA A 24 -10.36 2.91 -22.59
CA ALA A 24 -9.20 3.79 -22.65
C ALA A 24 -9.57 5.26 -22.54
N VAL A 25 -8.66 6.06 -22.00
CA VAL A 25 -8.72 7.53 -22.00
C VAL A 25 -8.31 8.07 -23.37
N HIS A 26 -9.05 9.06 -23.87
CA HIS A 26 -8.72 9.82 -25.07
C HIS A 26 -8.70 11.31 -24.74
N LEU A 27 -7.57 11.98 -24.93
CA LEU A 27 -7.42 13.43 -24.71
C LEU A 27 -7.98 14.28 -25.87
N SER A 28 -8.51 13.64 -26.90
CA SER A 28 -9.27 14.24 -27.98
C SER A 28 -10.47 13.38 -28.32
N HIS A 29 -11.55 14.01 -28.80
CA HIS A 29 -12.80 13.29 -29.14
C HIS A 29 -12.53 12.13 -30.11
N PRO A 30 -12.85 10.87 -29.76
CA PRO A 30 -12.45 9.68 -30.53
C PRO A 30 -13.24 9.48 -31.83
N GLY A 31 -14.14 10.42 -32.19
CA GLY A 31 -14.92 10.36 -33.43
C GLY A 31 -16.13 9.44 -33.38
N THR A 32 -16.42 8.81 -32.25
CA THR A 32 -17.61 7.96 -32.05
C THR A 32 -18.86 8.80 -31.91
N THR A 33 -20.01 8.33 -32.44
CA THR A 33 -21.28 9.10 -32.50
C THR A 33 -22.33 8.64 -31.47
N GLY A 34 -21.93 7.88 -30.46
CA GLY A 34 -22.84 7.36 -29.42
C GLY A 34 -23.23 8.43 -28.36
N PRO A 35 -24.22 8.13 -27.53
CA PRO A 35 -24.49 8.96 -26.37
C PRO A 35 -23.37 8.81 -25.35
N TRP A 36 -22.87 9.95 -24.83
CA TRP A 36 -21.87 10.03 -23.79
C TRP A 36 -22.55 10.17 -22.42
N THR A 37 -22.03 9.47 -21.41
CA THR A 37 -22.36 9.76 -20.02
C THR A 37 -21.45 10.91 -19.55
N GLU A 38 -22.08 12.04 -19.24
CA GLU A 38 -21.36 13.23 -18.78
C GLU A 38 -20.90 13.11 -17.33
N LEU A 39 -19.62 13.35 -17.08
CA LEU A 39 -18.99 13.46 -15.77
C LEU A 39 -18.40 14.85 -15.62
N ARG A 40 -18.50 15.44 -14.44
CA ARG A 40 -18.02 16.80 -14.16
C ARG A 40 -17.38 16.86 -12.77
N GLY A 41 -16.63 17.95 -12.52
CA GLY A 41 -16.00 18.22 -11.23
C GLY A 41 -14.50 18.01 -11.25
N TYR A 42 -13.99 17.12 -10.40
CA TYR A 42 -12.56 16.88 -10.23
C TYR A 42 -12.24 15.41 -10.53
N ALA A 43 -11.44 15.18 -11.56
CA ALA A 43 -10.96 13.84 -11.91
C ALA A 43 -9.59 13.60 -11.29
N VAL A 44 -9.45 12.46 -10.63
CA VAL A 44 -8.20 11.97 -10.05
C VAL A 44 -7.89 10.61 -10.68
N PRO A 45 -6.64 10.30 -11.05
CA PRO A 45 -6.27 8.94 -11.42
C PRO A 45 -6.68 7.96 -10.31
N GLY A 46 -7.22 6.83 -10.68
CA GLY A 46 -7.72 5.84 -9.73
C GLY A 46 -6.73 5.51 -8.63
N TYR A 47 -7.21 5.38 -7.41
CA TYR A 47 -6.36 5.18 -6.24
C TYR A 47 -5.64 3.84 -6.24
N VAL A 48 -4.51 3.85 -5.58
CA VAL A 48 -3.69 2.69 -5.20
C VAL A 48 -3.77 2.52 -3.69
N ASP A 49 -4.18 1.35 -3.22
CA ASP A 49 -3.88 0.92 -1.86
C ASP A 49 -2.56 0.15 -1.90
N ALA A 50 -1.48 0.77 -1.40
CA ALA A 50 -0.13 0.23 -1.50
C ALA A 50 0.17 -0.89 -0.48
N HIS A 51 -0.79 -1.19 0.42
CA HIS A 51 -0.71 -2.25 1.41
C HIS A 51 -2.11 -2.70 1.83
N CYS A 52 -2.64 -3.75 1.18
CA CYS A 52 -4.01 -4.22 1.41
C CYS A 52 -4.08 -5.73 1.16
N HIS A 53 -4.64 -6.47 2.11
CA HIS A 53 -4.68 -7.93 2.11
C HIS A 53 -6.07 -8.48 1.79
N VAL A 54 -6.44 -8.58 0.53
CA VAL A 54 -7.74 -9.15 0.11
C VAL A 54 -7.89 -10.65 0.40
N GLY A 55 -6.78 -11.34 0.60
CA GLY A 55 -6.76 -12.76 0.97
C GLY A 55 -6.70 -13.04 2.47
N ILE A 56 -6.79 -12.00 3.31
CA ILE A 56 -6.83 -12.13 4.78
C ILE A 56 -8.18 -11.63 5.27
N VAL A 57 -8.76 -12.36 6.23
CA VAL A 57 -10.04 -12.01 6.84
C VAL A 57 -9.89 -12.02 8.36
N SER A 58 -10.59 -11.11 9.03
CA SER A 58 -10.57 -10.99 10.49
C SER A 58 -11.36 -12.12 11.21
N ASP A 59 -12.27 -12.76 10.48
CA ASP A 59 -13.12 -13.85 10.99
C ASP A 59 -13.40 -14.89 9.89
N GLY A 60 -13.53 -16.15 10.27
CA GLY A 60 -13.76 -17.27 9.36
C GLY A 60 -12.55 -17.66 8.52
N GLU A 61 -12.78 -18.51 7.54
CA GLU A 61 -11.76 -18.95 6.60
C GLU A 61 -11.75 -18.03 5.37
N PRO A 62 -10.57 -17.64 4.86
CA PRO A 62 -10.48 -16.85 3.63
C PRO A 62 -10.90 -17.69 2.43
N ASP A 63 -11.71 -17.10 1.55
CA ASP A 63 -12.07 -17.67 0.26
C ASP A 63 -12.16 -16.60 -0.83
N LEU A 64 -12.21 -17.02 -2.09
CA LEU A 64 -12.24 -16.11 -3.24
C LEU A 64 -13.53 -15.28 -3.34
N VAL A 65 -14.66 -15.81 -2.86
CA VAL A 65 -15.94 -15.07 -2.87
C VAL A 65 -15.84 -13.89 -1.91
N ARG A 66 -15.31 -14.13 -0.73
CA ARG A 66 -15.09 -13.09 0.28
C ARG A 66 -14.00 -12.11 -0.17
N GLY A 67 -12.86 -12.60 -0.69
CA GLY A 67 -11.81 -11.74 -1.24
C GLY A 67 -12.32 -10.82 -2.34
N ARG A 68 -13.21 -11.34 -3.22
CA ARG A 68 -13.88 -10.51 -4.22
C ARG A 68 -14.77 -9.43 -3.60
N ALA A 69 -15.55 -9.76 -2.59
CA ALA A 69 -16.42 -8.80 -1.90
C ALA A 69 -15.60 -7.68 -1.25
N LEU A 70 -14.52 -8.03 -0.55
CA LEU A 70 -13.59 -7.08 0.08
C LEU A 70 -12.93 -6.15 -0.95
N ALA A 71 -12.47 -6.67 -2.08
CA ALA A 71 -11.92 -5.85 -3.15
C ALA A 71 -12.95 -4.87 -3.75
N LEU A 72 -14.24 -5.22 -3.76
CA LEU A 72 -15.31 -4.31 -4.19
C LEU A 72 -15.58 -3.20 -3.17
N GLU A 73 -15.39 -3.44 -1.87
CA GLU A 73 -15.45 -2.39 -0.85
C GLU A 73 -14.34 -1.35 -1.08
N ASP A 74 -13.14 -1.79 -1.48
CA ASP A 74 -12.04 -0.90 -1.83
C ASP A 74 -12.34 -0.11 -3.13
N VAL A 75 -12.92 -0.77 -4.14
CA VAL A 75 -13.35 -0.09 -5.37
C VAL A 75 -14.39 1.00 -5.09
N ALA A 76 -15.34 0.76 -4.19
CA ALA A 76 -16.37 1.73 -3.86
C ALA A 76 -15.84 3.07 -3.34
N VAL A 77 -14.60 3.08 -2.81
CA VAL A 77 -13.91 4.30 -2.36
C VAL A 77 -12.84 4.79 -3.34
N GLY A 78 -12.79 4.23 -4.55
CA GLY A 78 -11.91 4.69 -5.63
C GLY A 78 -10.62 3.90 -5.81
N VAL A 79 -10.40 2.79 -5.09
CA VAL A 79 -9.20 1.94 -5.28
C VAL A 79 -9.32 1.16 -6.58
N THR A 80 -8.41 1.39 -7.51
CA THR A 80 -8.34 0.70 -8.80
C THR A 80 -7.11 -0.19 -8.94
N VAL A 81 -6.17 -0.05 -8.00
CA VAL A 81 -4.97 -0.90 -7.88
C VAL A 81 -4.77 -1.26 -6.42
N ILE A 82 -4.56 -2.52 -6.14
CA ILE A 82 -4.17 -3.04 -4.83
C ILE A 82 -2.78 -3.65 -4.93
N ARG A 83 -1.85 -3.19 -4.09
CA ARG A 83 -0.58 -3.87 -3.85
C ARG A 83 -0.75 -4.78 -2.64
N GLU A 84 -0.87 -6.08 -2.90
CA GLU A 84 -1.13 -7.11 -1.89
C GLU A 84 0.19 -7.65 -1.31
N PRO A 85 0.54 -7.28 -0.07
CA PRO A 85 1.87 -7.56 0.50
C PRO A 85 2.02 -8.98 1.05
N GLY A 86 1.07 -9.84 0.75
CA GLY A 86 1.11 -11.26 1.06
C GLY A 86 -0.21 -11.81 1.55
N SER A 87 -0.50 -13.05 1.14
CA SER A 87 -1.67 -13.81 1.55
C SER A 87 -1.37 -15.30 1.44
N ASP A 88 -1.99 -16.10 2.29
CA ASP A 88 -1.99 -17.56 2.17
C ASP A 88 -3.05 -18.06 1.17
N LEU A 89 -4.07 -17.25 0.87
CA LEU A 89 -5.02 -17.49 -0.20
C LEU A 89 -4.42 -17.05 -1.54
N ASP A 90 -4.43 -17.92 -2.52
CA ASP A 90 -4.14 -17.53 -3.91
C ASP A 90 -5.32 -16.70 -4.45
N THR A 91 -5.09 -15.39 -4.53
CA THR A 91 -6.06 -14.41 -5.04
C THR A 91 -5.93 -14.19 -6.56
N SER A 92 -5.03 -14.88 -7.26
CA SER A 92 -4.84 -14.74 -8.71
C SER A 92 -6.09 -15.00 -9.56
N PRO A 93 -7.05 -15.87 -9.16
CA PRO A 93 -8.30 -16.02 -9.90
C PRO A 93 -9.20 -14.77 -9.93
N LEU A 94 -8.91 -13.76 -9.12
CA LEU A 94 -9.59 -12.46 -9.16
C LEU A 94 -9.10 -11.55 -10.29
N ASP A 95 -7.96 -11.86 -10.91
CA ASP A 95 -7.40 -11.03 -11.96
C ASP A 95 -8.32 -10.93 -13.17
N GLY A 96 -8.43 -9.72 -13.68
CA GLY A 96 -9.22 -9.47 -14.88
C GLY A 96 -10.73 -9.56 -14.70
N GLN A 97 -11.23 -9.93 -13.53
CA GLN A 97 -12.68 -9.96 -13.30
C GLN A 97 -13.28 -8.55 -13.43
N PRO A 98 -14.48 -8.43 -14.04
CA PRO A 98 -15.14 -7.14 -14.19
C PRO A 98 -15.37 -6.43 -12.85
N GLY A 99 -15.12 -5.11 -12.83
CA GLY A 99 -15.32 -4.26 -11.66
C GLY A 99 -14.30 -4.42 -10.55
N LEU A 100 -13.32 -5.32 -10.67
CA LEU A 100 -12.27 -5.48 -9.66
C LEU A 100 -11.04 -4.62 -9.97
N PRO A 101 -10.26 -4.23 -8.93
CA PRO A 101 -9.02 -3.50 -9.11
C PRO A 101 -7.97 -4.38 -9.80
N ARG A 102 -6.86 -3.78 -10.20
CA ARG A 102 -5.65 -4.51 -10.59
C ARG A 102 -4.89 -4.92 -9.35
N PHE A 103 -4.23 -6.08 -9.39
CA PHE A 103 -3.46 -6.57 -8.27
C PHE A 103 -1.96 -6.61 -8.59
N VAL A 104 -1.15 -6.11 -7.66
CA VAL A 104 0.31 -6.29 -7.62
C VAL A 104 0.61 -7.17 -6.42
N ARG A 105 0.83 -8.46 -6.65
CA ARG A 105 0.98 -9.47 -5.60
C ARG A 105 2.43 -9.72 -5.24
N MET A 106 2.64 -10.09 -3.97
CA MET A 106 3.93 -10.52 -3.45
C MET A 106 3.98 -12.02 -3.10
N GLY A 107 2.87 -12.72 -3.31
CA GLY A 107 2.72 -14.09 -2.85
C GLY A 107 2.70 -14.18 -1.33
N ARG A 108 3.24 -15.28 -0.77
CA ARG A 108 3.33 -15.44 0.68
C ARG A 108 4.54 -14.67 1.23
N HIS A 109 4.35 -13.86 2.26
CA HIS A 109 5.47 -13.20 2.92
C HIS A 109 6.33 -14.19 3.71
N ILE A 110 7.60 -13.83 3.96
CA ILE A 110 8.59 -14.71 4.60
C ILE A 110 8.88 -14.19 6.00
N ALA A 111 8.75 -15.07 6.99
CA ALA A 111 8.99 -14.80 8.41
C ALA A 111 9.73 -15.98 9.07
N LEU A 112 10.12 -15.82 10.32
CA LEU A 112 10.58 -16.93 11.17
C LEU A 112 9.41 -17.50 11.98
N VAL A 113 9.50 -18.79 12.30
CA VAL A 113 8.57 -19.48 13.20
C VAL A 113 8.42 -18.70 14.51
N LYS A 114 7.19 -18.45 14.94
CA LYS A 114 6.83 -17.68 16.14
C LYS A 114 7.26 -16.21 16.13
N ARG A 115 7.76 -15.72 15.01
CA ARG A 115 8.20 -14.33 14.82
C ARG A 115 7.33 -13.60 13.79
N TYR A 116 6.07 -13.94 13.71
CA TYR A 116 4.98 -13.24 13.01
C TYR A 116 3.62 -13.82 13.40
N THR A 117 2.55 -13.27 12.84
CA THR A 117 1.19 -13.76 13.02
C THR A 117 1.08 -15.21 12.55
N ARG A 118 0.50 -16.06 13.42
CA ARG A 118 0.36 -17.50 13.13
C ARG A 118 -0.56 -17.72 11.93
N GLY A 119 -0.14 -18.58 11.01
CA GLY A 119 -0.95 -18.95 9.84
C GLY A 119 -0.81 -17.96 8.68
N LEU A 120 -0.07 -16.87 8.84
CA LEU A 120 0.24 -15.96 7.74
C LEU A 120 1.67 -16.18 7.25
N GLY A 121 1.81 -16.35 5.95
CA GLY A 121 3.09 -16.43 5.28
C GLY A 121 3.84 -17.77 5.42
N GLU A 122 5.00 -17.82 4.80
CA GLU A 122 5.97 -18.91 4.92
C GLU A 122 6.83 -18.68 6.17
N GLN A 123 6.83 -19.65 7.08
CA GLN A 123 7.60 -19.59 8.32
C GLN A 123 8.83 -20.48 8.23
N LEU A 124 10.01 -19.89 8.31
CA LEU A 124 11.29 -20.57 8.31
C LEU A 124 11.71 -20.93 9.74
N GLU A 125 12.27 -22.12 9.94
CA GLU A 125 12.76 -22.55 11.23
C GLU A 125 14.07 -21.83 11.62
N ASP A 126 14.90 -21.47 10.62
CA ASP A 126 16.20 -20.87 10.80
C ASP A 126 16.42 -19.72 9.81
N PRO A 127 17.05 -18.59 10.24
CA PRO A 127 17.32 -17.45 9.37
C PRO A 127 18.15 -17.79 8.12
N SER A 128 19.04 -18.78 8.17
CA SER A 128 19.85 -19.20 7.03
C SER A 128 19.01 -19.72 5.84
N GLY A 129 17.76 -20.07 6.07
CA GLY A 129 16.81 -20.48 5.04
C GLY A 129 16.29 -19.33 4.15
N LEU A 130 16.55 -18.04 4.53
CA LEU A 130 15.98 -16.89 3.86
C LEU A 130 16.34 -16.81 2.37
N VAL A 131 17.61 -16.97 2.04
CA VAL A 131 18.11 -16.90 0.65
C VAL A 131 17.40 -17.92 -0.24
N ALA A 132 17.24 -19.15 0.26
CA ALA A 132 16.53 -20.20 -0.48
C ALA A 132 15.03 -19.89 -0.63
N ALA A 133 14.41 -19.33 0.40
CA ALA A 133 13.00 -18.91 0.35
C ALA A 133 12.79 -17.77 -0.66
N VAL A 134 13.62 -16.74 -0.64
CA VAL A 134 13.58 -15.62 -1.60
C VAL A 134 13.77 -16.13 -3.03
N ARG A 135 14.72 -17.03 -3.27
CA ARG A 135 14.93 -17.65 -4.59
C ARG A 135 13.69 -18.40 -5.09
N ARG A 136 12.99 -19.13 -4.22
CA ARG A 136 11.70 -19.77 -4.57
C ARG A 136 10.64 -18.74 -4.94
N ARG A 137 10.49 -17.65 -4.16
CA ARG A 137 9.53 -16.57 -4.45
C ARG A 137 9.83 -15.87 -5.77
N ALA A 138 11.11 -15.63 -6.06
CA ALA A 138 11.51 -15.01 -7.32
C ALA A 138 11.10 -15.86 -8.55
N VAL A 139 11.13 -17.18 -8.45
CA VAL A 139 10.69 -18.09 -9.52
C VAL A 139 9.16 -18.05 -9.73
N GLU A 140 8.37 -17.67 -8.73
CA GLU A 140 6.92 -17.50 -8.87
C GLU A 140 6.54 -16.31 -9.76
N GLY A 141 7.50 -15.40 -10.06
CA GLY A 141 7.33 -14.31 -11.00
C GLY A 141 6.59 -13.10 -10.43
N HIS A 142 6.45 -13.00 -9.11
CA HIS A 142 5.92 -11.80 -8.48
C HIS A 142 6.90 -10.64 -8.59
N PRO A 143 6.41 -9.41 -8.88
CA PRO A 143 7.30 -8.24 -9.04
C PRO A 143 7.89 -7.75 -7.71
N TRP A 144 7.37 -8.25 -6.59
CA TRP A 144 7.80 -7.93 -5.24
C TRP A 144 7.90 -9.17 -4.37
N ILE A 145 8.81 -9.15 -3.40
CA ILE A 145 8.95 -10.14 -2.34
C ILE A 145 8.79 -9.44 -1.00
N LYS A 146 7.92 -9.96 -0.12
CA LYS A 146 7.66 -9.41 1.21
C LYS A 146 8.42 -10.19 2.26
N LEU A 147 9.19 -9.46 3.07
CA LEU A 147 9.85 -9.95 4.27
C LEU A 147 9.18 -9.38 5.53
N VAL A 148 9.24 -10.12 6.62
CA VAL A 148 9.02 -9.58 7.96
C VAL A 148 10.38 -9.20 8.53
N GLY A 149 10.64 -7.91 8.72
CA GLY A 149 11.94 -7.41 9.17
C GLY A 149 12.12 -7.52 10.68
N ASP A 150 11.06 -7.20 11.44
CA ASP A 150 11.05 -7.33 12.91
C ASP A 150 9.72 -7.91 13.42
N TRP A 151 9.73 -8.40 14.61
CA TRP A 151 8.58 -8.84 15.38
C TRP A 151 8.97 -9.00 16.85
N ILE A 152 7.98 -9.15 17.75
CA ILE A 152 8.27 -9.44 19.13
C ILE A 152 9.12 -10.72 19.27
N ASP A 153 10.29 -10.60 19.91
CA ASP A 153 11.08 -11.71 20.37
C ASP A 153 10.78 -11.99 21.84
N ARG A 154 10.16 -13.14 22.08
CA ARG A 154 9.73 -13.50 23.43
C ARG A 154 10.89 -13.77 24.39
N SER A 155 12.09 -14.02 23.88
CA SER A 155 13.30 -14.21 24.70
C SER A 155 13.90 -12.88 25.15
N VAL A 156 13.75 -11.83 24.31
CA VAL A 156 14.16 -10.44 24.58
C VAL A 156 13.03 -9.68 25.32
N GLY A 157 11.79 -10.02 25.01
CA GLY A 157 10.59 -9.35 25.54
C GLY A 157 10.27 -8.01 24.86
N ASP A 158 10.79 -7.81 23.65
CA ASP A 158 10.59 -6.61 22.83
C ASP A 158 10.65 -6.94 21.33
N LEU A 159 10.42 -5.91 20.47
CA LEU A 159 10.71 -6.00 19.03
C LEU A 159 12.19 -6.29 18.82
N ALA A 160 12.49 -7.15 17.85
CA ALA A 160 13.87 -7.43 17.47
C ALA A 160 13.94 -7.83 15.99
N PRO A 161 15.08 -7.61 15.29
CA PRO A 161 15.29 -8.07 13.93
C PRO A 161 15.12 -9.59 13.79
N LEU A 162 14.66 -10.04 12.61
CA LEU A 162 14.54 -11.46 12.29
C LEU A 162 15.80 -12.03 11.63
N TRP A 163 16.51 -11.23 10.88
CA TRP A 163 17.51 -11.70 9.92
C TRP A 163 18.90 -11.17 10.27
N PRO A 164 19.95 -12.00 10.23
CA PRO A 164 21.33 -11.53 10.20
C PRO A 164 21.60 -10.68 8.95
N ASP A 165 22.43 -9.64 9.09
CA ASP A 165 22.66 -8.66 8.01
C ASP A 165 23.28 -9.29 6.76
N ASP A 166 24.18 -10.24 6.89
CA ASP A 166 24.82 -10.94 5.78
C ASP A 166 23.82 -11.81 4.99
N VAL A 167 22.95 -12.54 5.70
CA VAL A 167 21.90 -13.35 5.10
C VAL A 167 20.85 -12.47 4.39
N LEU A 168 20.50 -11.34 5.01
CA LEU A 168 19.57 -10.37 4.45
C LEU A 168 20.11 -9.74 3.17
N ALA A 169 21.38 -9.31 3.18
CA ALA A 169 22.04 -8.73 2.00
C ALA A 169 22.09 -9.73 0.83
N GLU A 170 22.43 -10.99 1.07
CA GLU A 170 22.41 -12.03 0.04
C GLU A 170 20.98 -12.28 -0.49
N ALA A 171 19.99 -12.32 0.39
CA ALA A 171 18.60 -12.56 0.00
C ALA A 171 18.07 -11.43 -0.90
N VAL A 172 18.33 -10.16 -0.54
CA VAL A 172 17.93 -8.99 -1.35
C VAL A 172 18.63 -9.02 -2.71
N ALA A 173 19.95 -9.32 -2.75
CA ALA A 173 20.68 -9.44 -4.00
C ALA A 173 20.08 -10.52 -4.92
N VAL A 174 19.71 -11.68 -4.37
CA VAL A 174 19.05 -12.77 -5.14
C VAL A 174 17.70 -12.33 -5.69
N ALA A 175 16.91 -11.54 -4.95
CA ALA A 175 15.65 -10.98 -5.44
C ALA A 175 15.89 -10.02 -6.62
N HIS A 176 16.84 -9.10 -6.48
CA HIS A 176 17.20 -8.12 -7.51
C HIS A 176 17.75 -8.76 -8.77
N ASP A 177 18.60 -9.77 -8.63
CA ASP A 177 19.14 -10.55 -9.77
C ASP A 177 18.02 -11.23 -10.58
N ALA A 178 16.92 -11.56 -9.93
CA ALA A 178 15.73 -12.12 -10.56
C ALA A 178 14.73 -11.05 -11.07
N GLY A 179 15.04 -9.77 -10.90
CA GLY A 179 14.19 -8.65 -11.32
C GLY A 179 13.03 -8.34 -10.36
N ALA A 180 13.00 -8.94 -9.16
CA ALA A 180 12.01 -8.66 -8.14
C ALA A 180 12.51 -7.57 -7.17
N ARG A 181 11.60 -6.72 -6.71
CA ARG A 181 11.83 -5.76 -5.63
C ARG A 181 11.55 -6.40 -4.27
N VAL A 182 12.14 -5.86 -3.20
CA VAL A 182 11.95 -6.36 -1.83
C VAL A 182 11.32 -5.29 -0.96
N THR A 183 10.31 -5.67 -0.19
CA THR A 183 9.73 -4.81 0.84
C THR A 183 9.72 -5.53 2.19
N ALA A 184 9.81 -4.77 3.28
CA ALA A 184 9.89 -5.34 4.63
C ALA A 184 8.90 -4.68 5.59
N HIS A 185 8.13 -5.51 6.31
CA HIS A 185 7.43 -5.10 7.52
C HIS A 185 8.44 -4.73 8.61
N VAL A 186 8.29 -3.56 9.23
CA VAL A 186 9.10 -3.17 10.37
C VAL A 186 8.38 -2.13 11.24
N PHE A 187 8.33 -2.39 12.55
CA PHE A 187 7.79 -1.46 13.53
C PHE A 187 8.89 -0.73 14.32
N GLY A 188 9.87 -1.46 14.82
CA GLY A 188 10.93 -0.95 15.68
C GLY A 188 12.11 -0.34 14.92
N GLU A 189 13.05 0.20 15.69
CA GLU A 189 14.24 0.86 15.16
C GLU A 189 15.31 -0.13 14.71
N ASP A 190 15.49 -1.22 15.46
CA ASP A 190 16.70 -2.05 15.40
C ASP A 190 16.86 -2.83 14.08
N ALA A 191 15.75 -3.14 13.39
CA ALA A 191 15.79 -3.84 12.10
C ALA A 191 16.07 -2.90 10.91
N LEU A 192 15.80 -1.60 11.05
CA LEU A 192 15.91 -0.64 9.95
C LEU A 192 17.32 -0.54 9.36
N PRO A 193 18.40 -0.39 10.16
CA PRO A 193 19.73 -0.26 9.59
C PRO A 193 20.13 -1.44 8.70
N GLY A 194 19.88 -2.67 9.14
CA GLY A 194 20.19 -3.89 8.36
C GLY A 194 19.36 -3.97 7.07
N LEU A 195 18.05 -3.68 7.13
CA LEU A 195 17.17 -3.66 5.96
C LEU A 195 17.61 -2.63 4.92
N LEU A 196 17.90 -1.40 5.37
CA LEU A 196 18.35 -0.31 4.49
C LEU A 196 19.74 -0.57 3.91
N ALA A 197 20.65 -1.15 4.70
CA ALA A 197 21.98 -1.56 4.24
C ALA A 197 21.89 -2.62 3.15
N ALA A 198 21.04 -3.64 3.35
CA ALA A 198 20.78 -4.72 2.39
C ALA A 198 20.15 -4.21 1.08
N GLY A 199 19.56 -3.02 1.06
CA GLY A 199 19.03 -2.40 -0.14
C GLY A 199 17.59 -2.84 -0.46
N VAL A 200 16.73 -3.01 0.55
CA VAL A 200 15.29 -3.19 0.30
C VAL A 200 14.72 -2.00 -0.46
N ASP A 201 13.70 -2.22 -1.29
CA ASP A 201 13.12 -1.18 -2.15
C ASP A 201 12.01 -0.38 -1.46
N ALA A 202 11.41 -0.94 -0.41
CA ALA A 202 10.40 -0.25 0.39
C ALA A 202 10.34 -0.77 1.84
N ILE A 203 9.89 0.13 2.72
CA ILE A 203 9.56 -0.16 4.12
C ILE A 203 8.06 -0.06 4.32
N GLU A 204 7.48 -1.06 4.95
CA GLU A 204 6.09 -1.06 5.40
C GLU A 204 6.04 -0.64 6.87
N HIS A 205 5.07 0.19 7.23
CA HIS A 205 4.87 0.81 8.54
C HIS A 205 5.99 1.80 8.90
N GLY A 206 7.19 1.35 9.20
CA GLY A 206 8.34 2.23 9.43
C GLY A 206 8.20 3.15 10.65
N SER A 207 7.44 2.76 11.68
CA SER A 207 7.18 3.59 12.86
C SER A 207 8.44 3.86 13.70
N GLY A 208 9.49 3.03 13.52
CA GLY A 208 10.81 3.14 14.14
C GLY A 208 11.80 4.06 13.42
N LEU A 209 11.43 4.69 12.31
CA LEU A 209 12.33 5.58 11.58
C LEU A 209 12.87 6.72 12.45
N GLY A 210 14.16 6.98 12.30
CA GLY A 210 14.88 8.10 12.94
C GLY A 210 15.68 8.87 11.89
N PRO A 211 16.35 9.98 12.29
CA PRO A 211 17.06 10.86 11.34
C PRO A 211 18.02 10.12 10.41
N ASP A 212 18.88 9.25 10.97
CA ASP A 212 19.89 8.52 10.19
C ASP A 212 19.26 7.56 9.18
N THR A 213 18.20 6.85 9.57
CA THR A 213 17.51 5.91 8.68
C THR A 213 16.68 6.63 7.62
N ILE A 214 16.12 7.78 7.92
CA ILE A 214 15.43 8.67 6.96
C ILE A 214 16.43 9.15 5.91
N GLU A 215 17.62 9.62 6.32
CA GLU A 215 18.67 10.05 5.39
C GLU A 215 19.06 8.95 4.40
N VAL A 216 19.27 7.74 4.88
CA VAL A 216 19.59 6.58 4.03
C VAL A 216 18.43 6.25 3.06
N MET A 217 17.16 6.36 3.51
CA MET A 217 16.01 6.14 2.63
C MET A 217 15.97 7.14 1.48
N VAL A 218 16.26 8.41 1.76
CA VAL A 218 16.33 9.47 0.73
C VAL A 218 17.47 9.22 -0.24
N GLU A 219 18.67 8.94 0.26
CA GLU A 219 19.85 8.66 -0.57
C GLU A 219 19.63 7.50 -1.54
N LYS A 220 19.01 6.42 -1.05
CA LYS A 220 18.78 5.18 -1.82
C LYS A 220 17.48 5.17 -2.60
N GLY A 221 16.60 6.16 -2.41
CA GLY A 221 15.28 6.20 -3.04
C GLY A 221 14.34 5.08 -2.55
N ILE A 222 14.48 4.66 -1.29
CA ILE A 222 13.65 3.60 -0.68
C ILE A 222 12.27 4.18 -0.35
N GLY A 223 11.21 3.52 -0.83
CA GLY A 223 9.83 3.94 -0.60
C GLY A 223 9.34 3.62 0.82
N LEU A 224 8.34 4.37 1.28
CA LEU A 224 7.67 4.16 2.57
C LEU A 224 6.16 3.99 2.37
N VAL A 225 5.60 2.94 2.92
CA VAL A 225 4.14 2.76 3.06
C VAL A 225 3.79 2.81 4.54
N PRO A 226 3.45 4.00 5.08
CA PRO A 226 3.42 4.24 6.52
C PRO A 226 2.24 3.57 7.24
N THR A 227 1.17 3.24 6.52
CA THR A 227 -0.04 2.62 7.10
C THR A 227 -0.47 3.30 8.40
N MET A 228 -0.67 4.61 8.35
CA MET A 228 -0.93 5.45 9.52
C MET A 228 -2.08 4.91 10.38
N ILE A 229 -3.15 4.42 9.72
CA ILE A 229 -4.31 3.87 10.42
C ILE A 229 -4.03 2.51 11.08
N GLN A 230 -3.04 1.75 10.60
CA GLN A 230 -2.59 0.53 11.28
C GLN A 230 -1.83 0.85 12.56
N ILE A 231 -0.99 1.89 12.53
CA ILE A 231 -0.25 2.30 13.73
C ILE A 231 -1.21 2.87 14.80
N GLU A 232 -2.36 3.40 14.41
CA GLU A 232 -3.43 3.77 15.36
C GLU A 232 -3.92 2.58 16.21
N ASN A 233 -3.78 1.34 15.71
CA ASN A 233 -4.16 0.12 16.41
C ASN A 233 -3.08 -0.39 17.40
N PHE A 234 -1.89 0.19 17.45
CA PHE A 234 -0.79 -0.26 18.32
C PHE A 234 -1.20 -0.41 19.81
N PRO A 235 -1.98 0.51 20.40
CA PRO A 235 -2.47 0.31 21.76
C PRO A 235 -3.26 -1.01 21.92
N SER A 236 -4.15 -1.33 20.99
CA SER A 236 -4.94 -2.57 21.00
C SER A 236 -4.09 -3.80 20.71
N ILE A 237 -3.10 -3.69 19.83
CA ILE A 237 -2.16 -4.78 19.49
C ILE A 237 -1.25 -5.11 20.69
N ALA A 238 -0.79 -4.09 21.40
CA ALA A 238 0.16 -4.26 22.50
C ALA A 238 -0.50 -4.64 23.85
N GLU A 239 -1.76 -4.28 24.06
CA GLU A 239 -2.46 -4.48 25.34
C GLU A 239 -2.42 -5.93 25.87
N PRO A 240 -2.64 -6.99 25.03
CA PRO A 240 -2.55 -8.37 25.51
C PRO A 240 -1.15 -8.78 26.02
N ALA A 241 -0.12 -8.02 25.62
CA ALA A 241 1.27 -8.28 26.01
C ALA A 241 1.70 -7.48 27.26
N ARG A 242 0.90 -6.52 27.74
CA ARG A 242 1.25 -5.54 28.78
C ARG A 242 1.88 -6.14 30.04
N GLU A 243 1.27 -7.19 30.59
CA GLU A 243 1.78 -7.81 31.81
C GLU A 243 2.98 -8.72 31.54
N LYS A 244 2.93 -9.48 30.44
CA LYS A 244 3.95 -10.48 30.15
C LYS A 244 5.20 -9.88 29.50
N PHE A 245 5.06 -8.85 28.69
CA PHE A 245 6.13 -8.19 27.96
C PHE A 245 6.02 -6.65 28.10
N PRO A 246 6.23 -6.12 29.32
CA PRO A 246 6.03 -4.70 29.60
C PRO A 246 6.97 -3.77 28.82
N THR A 247 8.14 -4.26 28.38
CA THR A 247 9.05 -3.49 27.54
C THR A 247 8.48 -3.32 26.13
N TYR A 248 8.03 -4.39 25.51
CA TYR A 248 7.34 -4.36 24.22
C TYR A 248 6.12 -3.43 24.27
N TYR A 249 5.28 -3.54 25.30
CA TYR A 249 4.12 -2.66 25.44
C TYR A 249 4.51 -1.18 25.44
N ARG A 250 5.47 -0.79 26.31
CA ARG A 250 5.93 0.60 26.36
C ARG A 250 6.56 1.06 25.04
N HIS A 251 7.29 0.18 24.38
CA HIS A 251 7.90 0.46 23.08
C HIS A 251 6.83 0.73 22.01
N MET A 252 5.86 -0.15 21.85
CA MET A 252 4.74 0.03 20.91
C MET A 252 3.96 1.33 21.20
N MET A 253 3.74 1.68 22.47
CA MET A 253 3.10 2.95 22.86
C MET A 253 3.96 4.16 22.45
N ALA A 254 5.27 4.10 22.64
CA ALA A 254 6.19 5.17 22.24
C ALA A 254 6.22 5.36 20.71
N LEU A 255 6.23 4.26 19.94
CA LEU A 255 6.11 4.29 18.47
C LEU A 255 4.79 4.93 18.03
N HIS A 256 3.67 4.51 18.65
CA HIS A 256 2.36 5.10 18.41
C HIS A 256 2.34 6.61 18.66
N ASP A 257 2.84 7.06 19.81
CA ASP A 257 2.76 8.46 20.22
C ASP A 257 3.57 9.39 19.31
N ARG A 258 4.74 8.94 18.83
CA ARG A 258 5.61 9.75 17.96
C ARG A 258 5.28 9.64 16.47
N ARG A 259 4.38 8.75 16.01
CA ARG A 259 4.14 8.43 14.59
C ARG A 259 3.99 9.63 13.69
N LYS A 260 3.22 10.64 14.12
CA LYS A 260 3.01 11.86 13.30
C LYS A 260 4.29 12.68 13.12
N ALA A 261 5.12 12.78 14.16
CA ALA A 261 6.40 13.47 14.09
C ALA A 261 7.38 12.69 13.17
N THR A 262 7.43 11.37 13.31
CA THR A 262 8.26 10.48 12.48
C THR A 262 7.94 10.63 11.00
N PHE A 263 6.66 10.51 10.62
CA PHE A 263 6.29 10.56 9.20
C PHE A 263 6.33 11.98 8.61
N ARG A 264 6.09 13.01 9.44
CA ARG A 264 6.33 14.37 9.00
C ARG A 264 7.81 14.60 8.69
N ALA A 265 8.72 14.15 9.55
CA ALA A 265 10.16 14.26 9.32
C ALA A 265 10.58 13.49 8.06
N ALA A 266 10.04 12.29 7.84
CA ALA A 266 10.31 11.52 6.63
C ALA A 266 9.84 12.24 5.36
N TRP A 267 8.62 12.81 5.38
CA TRP A 267 8.10 13.59 4.26
C TRP A 267 8.91 14.85 4.00
N GLU A 268 9.22 15.65 5.05
CA GLU A 268 10.02 16.88 4.96
C GLU A 268 11.44 16.62 4.44
N ALA A 269 12.02 15.46 4.75
CA ALA A 269 13.30 15.02 4.22
C ALA A 269 13.24 14.58 2.75
N GLY A 270 12.05 14.31 2.20
CA GLY A 270 11.85 13.89 0.81
C GLY A 270 11.73 12.39 0.59
N VAL A 271 11.45 11.60 1.63
CA VAL A 271 11.13 10.18 1.47
C VAL A 271 9.88 10.02 0.62
N ALA A 272 9.93 9.18 -0.42
CA ALA A 272 8.77 8.85 -1.23
C ALA A 272 7.77 8.02 -0.42
N MET A 273 6.58 8.59 -0.17
CA MET A 273 5.55 7.95 0.65
C MET A 273 4.34 7.56 -0.19
N TYR A 274 3.75 6.39 0.11
CA TYR A 274 2.60 5.82 -0.60
C TYR A 274 1.53 5.39 0.41
N ALA A 275 0.26 5.68 0.12
CA ALA A 275 -0.84 5.35 1.00
C ALA A 275 -1.12 3.85 0.99
N GLY A 276 -1.24 3.24 2.16
CA GLY A 276 -1.59 1.83 2.35
C GLY A 276 -2.37 1.63 3.63
N THR A 277 -3.43 0.83 3.60
CA THR A 277 -4.37 0.70 4.72
C THR A 277 -4.00 -0.40 5.71
N ASP A 278 -3.27 -1.42 5.28
CA ASP A 278 -3.12 -2.69 5.98
C ASP A 278 -4.49 -3.32 6.32
N ALA A 279 -5.46 -3.19 5.38
CA ALA A 279 -6.76 -3.82 5.49
C ALA A 279 -6.66 -5.35 5.36
N GLY A 280 -7.60 -6.06 5.99
CA GLY A 280 -7.65 -7.52 6.07
C GLY A 280 -7.37 -8.08 7.46
N GLY A 281 -6.74 -7.30 8.34
CA GLY A 281 -6.45 -7.66 9.75
C GLY A 281 -7.24 -6.78 10.72
N PHE A 282 -6.56 -5.80 11.30
CA PHE A 282 -7.17 -4.84 12.22
C PHE A 282 -8.00 -3.78 11.51
N ASN A 283 -7.65 -3.44 10.27
CA ASN A 283 -8.36 -2.45 9.47
C ASN A 283 -9.34 -3.14 8.52
N VAL A 284 -10.48 -2.49 8.30
CA VAL A 284 -11.49 -2.94 7.33
C VAL A 284 -11.14 -2.49 5.92
N HIS A 285 -11.67 -3.18 4.91
CA HIS A 285 -11.60 -2.74 3.52
C HIS A 285 -12.42 -1.45 3.32
N GLY A 286 -12.13 -0.70 2.26
CA GLY A 286 -12.71 0.61 2.03
C GLY A 286 -12.13 1.72 2.92
N ALA A 287 -11.04 1.47 3.64
CA ALA A 287 -10.46 2.41 4.60
C ALA A 287 -9.46 3.42 3.98
N LEU A 288 -9.15 3.34 2.68
CA LEU A 288 -8.16 4.22 2.04
C LEU A 288 -8.43 5.73 2.24
N PRO A 289 -9.69 6.24 2.23
CA PRO A 289 -9.95 7.64 2.55
C PRO A 289 -9.50 8.07 3.96
N ARG A 290 -9.54 7.14 4.94
CA ARG A 290 -9.02 7.40 6.29
C ARG A 290 -7.49 7.47 6.30
N GLU A 291 -6.82 6.60 5.55
CA GLU A 291 -5.35 6.65 5.40
C GLU A 291 -4.90 7.96 4.74
N ILE A 292 -5.56 8.37 3.64
CA ILE A 292 -5.28 9.66 2.98
C ILE A 292 -5.49 10.82 3.95
N THR A 293 -6.56 10.78 4.76
CA THR A 293 -6.83 11.80 5.79
C THR A 293 -5.76 11.81 6.89
N ALA A 294 -5.29 10.64 7.31
CA ALA A 294 -4.22 10.51 8.28
C ALA A 294 -2.89 11.05 7.73
N LEU A 295 -2.58 10.80 6.45
CA LEU A 295 -1.42 11.36 5.76
C LEU A 295 -1.49 12.89 5.64
N ALA A 296 -2.66 13.46 5.39
CA ALA A 296 -2.86 14.92 5.34
C ALA A 296 -2.59 15.61 6.69
N ALA A 297 -2.52 14.88 7.79
CA ALA A 297 -2.07 15.42 9.07
C ALA A 297 -0.54 15.62 9.17
N VAL A 298 0.23 15.05 8.22
CA VAL A 298 1.71 15.08 8.23
C VAL A 298 2.31 15.68 6.96
N MET A 299 1.51 15.83 5.89
CA MET A 299 1.91 16.43 4.61
C MET A 299 0.76 17.27 4.02
N PRO A 300 0.99 18.12 3.00
CA PRO A 300 -0.07 18.85 2.31
C PRO A 300 -1.16 17.93 1.73
N PRO A 301 -2.43 18.35 1.68
CA PRO A 301 -3.53 17.55 1.14
C PRO A 301 -3.28 17.01 -0.28
N GLU A 302 -2.68 17.80 -1.16
CA GLU A 302 -2.35 17.37 -2.52
C GLU A 302 -1.32 16.24 -2.52
N ASP A 303 -0.31 16.30 -1.63
CA ASP A 303 0.70 15.25 -1.49
C ASP A 303 0.10 13.96 -0.90
N ALA A 304 -0.86 14.06 0.02
CA ALA A 304 -1.57 12.92 0.57
C ALA A 304 -2.43 12.21 -0.50
N ILE A 305 -3.12 12.98 -1.36
CA ILE A 305 -3.84 12.43 -2.51
C ILE A 305 -2.85 11.82 -3.51
N ALA A 306 -1.75 12.49 -3.80
CA ALA A 306 -0.71 12.01 -4.69
C ALA A 306 -0.11 10.68 -4.22
N ALA A 307 0.09 10.52 -2.91
CA ALA A 307 0.58 9.28 -2.30
C ALA A 307 -0.36 8.08 -2.52
N ALA A 308 -1.66 8.32 -2.69
CA ALA A 308 -2.66 7.31 -2.99
C ALA A 308 -2.98 7.20 -4.50
N SER A 309 -2.55 8.15 -5.32
CA SER A 309 -2.95 8.22 -6.73
C SER A 309 -1.75 8.24 -7.67
N TRP A 310 -1.49 9.37 -8.32
CA TRP A 310 -0.53 9.44 -9.44
C TRP A 310 0.90 9.09 -9.06
N ARG A 311 1.38 9.39 -7.84
CA ARG A 311 2.72 8.96 -7.38
C ARG A 311 2.79 7.46 -7.13
N ALA A 312 1.76 6.89 -6.48
CA ALA A 312 1.70 5.46 -6.22
C ALA A 312 1.53 4.66 -7.54
N ARG A 313 0.73 5.17 -8.47
CA ARG A 313 0.58 4.58 -9.81
C ARG A 313 1.92 4.57 -10.55
N GLN A 314 2.62 5.70 -10.59
CA GLN A 314 3.94 5.82 -11.20
C GLN A 314 4.95 4.84 -10.57
N TRP A 315 4.98 4.75 -9.25
CA TRP A 315 5.85 3.82 -8.51
C TRP A 315 5.63 2.36 -8.89
N LEU A 316 4.38 1.98 -9.14
CA LEU A 316 4.00 0.62 -9.54
C LEU A 316 3.95 0.41 -11.06
N GLY A 317 4.26 1.43 -11.87
CA GLY A 317 4.29 1.34 -13.34
C GLY A 317 2.92 1.46 -14.01
N PHE A 318 1.93 2.05 -13.34
CA PHE A 318 0.62 2.33 -13.91
C PHE A 318 0.53 3.77 -14.43
N ALA A 319 -0.17 3.94 -15.54
CA ALA A 319 -0.44 5.26 -16.12
C ALA A 319 -1.42 6.07 -15.23
N GLY A 320 -1.38 7.39 -15.39
CA GLY A 320 -2.37 8.33 -14.89
C GLY A 320 -3.58 8.49 -15.82
N ILE A 321 -4.03 9.73 -16.00
CA ILE A 321 -5.02 10.12 -17.00
C ILE A 321 -4.25 10.56 -18.27
N ASP A 322 -3.74 9.58 -19.01
CA ASP A 322 -2.92 9.77 -20.18
C ASP A 322 -3.63 9.22 -21.42
N ASP A 323 -3.33 9.78 -22.60
CA ASP A 323 -3.93 9.33 -23.87
C ASP A 323 -3.62 7.86 -24.14
N GLY A 324 -4.63 7.06 -24.45
CA GLY A 324 -4.53 5.62 -24.64
C GLY A 324 -4.39 4.77 -23.36
N ALA A 325 -4.28 5.40 -22.18
CA ALA A 325 -4.19 4.68 -20.93
C ALA A 325 -5.53 4.01 -20.56
N PRO A 326 -5.49 2.88 -19.82
CA PRO A 326 -6.71 2.31 -19.23
C PRO A 326 -7.39 3.34 -18.33
N ALA A 327 -8.70 3.53 -18.50
CA ALA A 327 -9.47 4.50 -17.74
C ALA A 327 -9.81 3.97 -16.35
N ASP A 328 -8.93 4.28 -15.39
CA ASP A 328 -9.12 4.06 -13.96
C ASP A 328 -9.19 5.44 -13.29
N LEU A 329 -10.38 5.86 -12.84
CA LEU A 329 -10.66 7.24 -12.43
C LEU A 329 -11.47 7.30 -11.16
N VAL A 330 -11.26 8.37 -10.39
CA VAL A 330 -12.14 8.77 -9.28
C VAL A 330 -12.62 10.20 -9.55
N ILE A 331 -13.92 10.41 -9.50
CA ILE A 331 -14.54 11.72 -9.77
C ILE A 331 -15.14 12.25 -8.48
N TYR A 332 -14.95 13.55 -8.24
CA TYR A 332 -15.50 14.29 -7.11
C TYR A 332 -16.28 15.50 -7.59
N ASP A 333 -17.37 15.83 -6.92
CA ASP A 333 -18.17 17.03 -7.21
C ASP A 333 -17.50 18.31 -6.67
N GLU A 334 -16.65 18.18 -5.65
CA GLU A 334 -15.91 19.27 -5.02
C GLU A 334 -14.40 18.98 -5.03
N ASP A 335 -13.59 20.02 -4.85
CA ASP A 335 -12.13 19.87 -4.80
C ASP A 335 -11.71 18.97 -3.61
N PRO A 336 -11.22 17.76 -3.87
CA PRO A 336 -10.86 16.83 -2.79
C PRO A 336 -9.69 17.35 -1.93
N ARG A 337 -8.84 18.24 -2.46
CA ARG A 337 -7.74 18.87 -1.71
C ARG A 337 -8.28 19.83 -0.66
N VAL A 338 -9.30 20.61 -1.03
CA VAL A 338 -9.97 21.56 -0.13
C VAL A 338 -10.76 20.82 0.94
N ALA A 339 -11.54 19.81 0.55
CA ALA A 339 -12.30 18.99 1.50
C ALA A 339 -11.38 18.30 2.50
N LEU A 340 -10.27 17.71 2.02
CA LEU A 340 -9.27 17.04 2.86
C LEU A 340 -8.60 18.02 3.85
N ALA A 341 -8.35 19.26 3.45
CA ALA A 341 -7.81 20.30 4.35
C ALA A 341 -8.80 20.68 5.46
N HIS A 342 -10.10 20.42 5.28
CA HIS A 342 -11.17 20.76 6.24
C HIS A 342 -11.70 19.56 7.04
N GLY A 343 -11.10 18.39 6.91
CA GLY A 343 -11.39 17.29 7.82
C GLY A 343 -11.64 15.91 7.22
N GLY A 344 -11.57 15.74 5.91
CA GLY A 344 -11.66 14.41 5.31
C GLY A 344 -11.86 14.40 3.80
N LEU A 345 -11.50 13.29 3.20
CA LEU A 345 -11.75 13.08 1.78
C LEU A 345 -13.25 12.83 1.56
N PRO A 346 -13.94 13.52 0.61
CA PRO A 346 -15.34 13.28 0.33
C PRO A 346 -15.53 11.90 -0.32
N ALA A 347 -16.75 11.39 -0.30
CA ALA A 347 -17.10 10.23 -1.10
C ALA A 347 -17.02 10.60 -2.60
N PRO A 348 -16.49 9.71 -3.46
CA PRO A 348 -16.49 9.94 -4.89
C PRO A 348 -17.93 9.99 -5.45
N SER A 349 -18.17 10.88 -6.41
CA SER A 349 -19.43 10.91 -7.17
C SER A 349 -19.46 9.82 -8.26
N ALA A 350 -18.29 9.41 -8.75
CA ALA A 350 -18.16 8.24 -9.63
C ALA A 350 -16.78 7.60 -9.49
N VAL A 351 -16.75 6.29 -9.65
CA VAL A 351 -15.52 5.49 -9.80
C VAL A 351 -15.58 4.78 -11.14
N VAL A 352 -14.49 4.87 -11.89
CA VAL A 352 -14.35 4.17 -13.18
C VAL A 352 -13.21 3.16 -13.06
N VAL A 353 -13.49 1.91 -13.36
CA VAL A 353 -12.52 0.82 -13.37
C VAL A 353 -12.43 0.24 -14.77
N ARG A 354 -11.29 0.35 -15.39
CA ARG A 354 -11.05 -0.14 -16.77
C ARG A 354 -12.14 0.35 -17.76
N GLY A 355 -12.54 1.61 -17.63
CA GLY A 355 -13.50 2.26 -18.51
C GLY A 355 -14.98 1.96 -18.20
N ALA A 356 -15.27 1.23 -17.14
CA ALA A 356 -16.64 0.99 -16.71
C ALA A 356 -16.92 1.71 -15.38
N LEU A 357 -18.10 2.32 -15.26
CA LEU A 357 -18.60 2.82 -13.98
C LEU A 357 -18.79 1.64 -13.01
N ALA A 358 -18.26 1.77 -11.79
CA ALA A 358 -18.32 0.76 -10.73
C ALA A 358 -19.60 0.88 -9.88
#